data_b3be0042182f66d3f900ca5256fb5c91
#
_entry.id   b3be0042182f66d3f900ca5256fb5c91
#
_cell.length_a   1.000
_cell.length_b   1.000
_cell.length_c   1.000
_cell.angle_alpha   90.00
_cell.angle_beta   90.00
_cell.angle_gamma   90.00
#
_symmetry.space_group_name_H-M   'P 1'
#
loop_
_entity.id
_entity.type
_entity.pdbx_description
1 polymer ?
#
loop_
_entity_poly.entity_id
_entity_poly.type
_entity_poly.pdbx_seq_one_letter_code
_entity_poly.pdbx_strand_id
1 'polypeptide(L)'
;TNVTGIATLFPEVVQFIVRKETGINSLAQMEGRKIAVGSKNSGTYYNAQQVLTLAGVWEKIDQQFIGGTDAMKELQEGKIDGFIFTSGLPNPSIIELAKKVEITLVPVEHDLVQKIVNSYSFYFPSTIAPNQYPGQTDEVSAVEINAILVSGPSLSDDDQYLLTRHLFGKPNELGQSHPRLSKMTRNSLRRQMPIQTGKGAYRAHSEAP
;
A
#
# COMPACT_ATOMS: atom_id res chain seq x y z
N THR A 1 12.98 -19.02 -2.22
CA THR A 1 13.38 -17.90 -3.10
C THR A 1 14.44 -17.13 -2.36
N ASN A 2 15.68 -17.12 -2.86
CA ASN A 2 16.79 -16.40 -2.22
C ASN A 2 16.75 -14.92 -2.63
N VAL A 3 15.77 -14.18 -2.10
CA VAL A 3 15.65 -12.73 -2.29
C VAL A 3 16.12 -12.04 -1.02
N THR A 4 16.91 -10.98 -1.15
CA THR A 4 17.37 -10.14 -0.03
C THR A 4 16.95 -8.69 -0.21
N GLY A 5 16.73 -7.99 0.91
CA GLY A 5 16.36 -6.59 0.92
C GLY A 5 17.53 -5.66 0.64
N ILE A 6 17.29 -4.61 -0.12
CA ILE A 6 18.26 -3.54 -0.40
C ILE A 6 17.91 -2.30 0.43
N ALA A 7 16.68 -1.82 0.32
CA ALA A 7 16.21 -0.63 1.02
C ALA A 7 14.68 -0.59 1.07
N THR A 8 14.14 0.08 2.08
CA THR A 8 12.75 0.51 2.12
C THR A 8 12.59 1.81 1.33
N LEU A 9 11.65 1.87 0.39
CA LEU A 9 11.48 3.02 -0.49
C LEU A 9 10.45 4.04 0.03
N PHE A 10 9.18 3.64 0.07
CA PHE A 10 8.08 4.49 0.50
C PHE A 10 6.91 3.66 1.05
N PRO A 11 6.04 4.27 1.87
CA PRO A 11 4.85 3.59 2.36
C PRO A 11 3.80 3.43 1.25
N GLU A 12 3.07 2.33 1.29
CA GLU A 12 1.90 2.05 0.48
C GLU A 12 0.71 1.75 1.40
N VAL A 13 -0.33 2.56 1.30
CA VAL A 13 -1.52 2.46 2.16
C VAL A 13 -2.53 1.51 1.54
N VAL A 14 -3.10 0.63 2.36
CA VAL A 14 -4.23 -0.21 1.98
C VAL A 14 -5.50 0.62 2.06
N GLN A 15 -6.06 0.95 0.91
CA GLN A 15 -7.22 1.83 0.76
C GLN A 15 -8.46 1.02 0.40
N PHE A 16 -9.53 1.21 1.17
CA PHE A 16 -10.85 0.62 0.93
C PHE A 16 -11.74 1.71 0.35
N ILE A 17 -12.07 1.59 -0.92
CA ILE A 17 -12.76 2.62 -1.70
C ILE A 17 -14.09 2.07 -2.17
N VAL A 18 -15.17 2.80 -1.87
CA VAL A 18 -16.53 2.42 -2.27
C VAL A 18 -17.22 3.59 -2.98
N ARG A 19 -18.25 3.29 -3.76
CA ARG A 19 -19.14 4.34 -4.28
C ARG A 19 -19.92 4.95 -3.13
N LYS A 20 -19.95 6.28 -3.05
CA LYS A 20 -20.59 7.02 -1.96
C LYS A 20 -22.06 6.67 -1.80
N GLU A 21 -22.77 6.44 -2.90
CA GLU A 21 -24.20 6.09 -2.90
C GLU A 21 -24.49 4.73 -2.27
N THR A 22 -23.48 3.86 -2.05
CA THR A 22 -23.66 2.58 -1.35
C THR A 22 -23.94 2.76 0.14
N GLY A 23 -23.59 3.93 0.70
CA GLY A 23 -23.72 4.22 2.12
C GLY A 23 -22.75 3.44 3.02
N ILE A 24 -21.79 2.70 2.45
CA ILE A 24 -20.80 1.92 3.21
C ILE A 24 -19.82 2.88 3.89
N ASN A 25 -19.69 2.80 5.21
CA ASN A 25 -18.79 3.63 6.00
C ASN A 25 -17.96 2.84 7.04
N SER A 26 -18.11 1.50 7.06
CA SER A 26 -17.30 0.58 7.85
C SER A 26 -17.01 -0.70 7.06
N LEU A 27 -15.93 -1.43 7.40
CA LEU A 27 -15.61 -2.71 6.74
C LEU A 27 -16.72 -3.75 6.94
N ALA A 28 -17.39 -3.75 8.10
CA ALA A 28 -18.49 -4.67 8.37
C ALA A 28 -19.67 -4.50 7.40
N GLN A 29 -19.92 -3.29 6.92
CA GLN A 29 -21.00 -3.01 5.95
C GLN A 29 -20.68 -3.47 4.52
N MET A 30 -19.48 -3.99 4.28
CA MET A 30 -19.14 -4.63 3.00
C MET A 30 -19.76 -6.03 2.86
N GLU A 31 -20.35 -6.60 3.92
CA GLU A 31 -21.04 -7.90 3.88
C GLU A 31 -22.11 -7.92 2.77
N GLY A 32 -22.07 -8.95 1.90
CA GLY A 32 -22.95 -9.11 0.74
C GLY A 32 -22.67 -8.17 -0.44
N ARG A 33 -21.65 -7.31 -0.36
CA ARG A 33 -21.31 -6.35 -1.42
C ARG A 33 -20.28 -6.92 -2.40
N LYS A 34 -20.34 -6.45 -3.65
CA LYS A 34 -19.36 -6.79 -4.69
C LYS A 34 -18.11 -5.95 -4.53
N ILE A 35 -17.05 -6.55 -4.03
CA ILE A 35 -15.79 -5.86 -3.72
C ILE A 35 -14.66 -6.44 -4.56
N ALA A 36 -14.00 -5.59 -5.35
CA ALA A 36 -12.77 -5.98 -6.04
C ALA A 36 -11.59 -6.02 -5.05
N VAL A 37 -11.06 -7.21 -4.85
CA VAL A 37 -10.02 -7.48 -3.84
C VAL A 37 -8.60 -7.56 -4.41
N GLY A 38 -8.42 -7.13 -5.66
CA GLY A 38 -7.17 -7.26 -6.39
C GLY A 38 -7.11 -8.53 -7.25
N SER A 39 -6.23 -8.53 -8.25
CA SER A 39 -5.97 -9.73 -9.05
C SER A 39 -5.39 -10.83 -8.17
N LYS A 40 -5.76 -12.08 -8.42
CA LYS A 40 -5.22 -13.23 -7.68
C LYS A 40 -3.69 -13.18 -7.62
N ASN A 41 -3.14 -13.44 -6.44
CA ASN A 41 -1.70 -13.44 -6.17
C ASN A 41 -1.01 -12.05 -6.26
N SER A 42 -1.77 -10.95 -6.35
CA SER A 42 -1.21 -9.60 -6.23
C SER A 42 -1.00 -9.20 -4.76
N GLY A 43 -0.13 -8.21 -4.51
CA GLY A 43 0.05 -7.64 -3.17
C GLY A 43 -1.27 -7.11 -2.58
N THR A 44 -2.07 -6.39 -3.39
CA THR A 44 -3.40 -5.91 -2.98
C THR A 44 -4.32 -7.05 -2.55
N TYR A 45 -4.34 -8.17 -3.29
CA TYR A 45 -5.13 -9.35 -2.95
C TYR A 45 -4.76 -9.89 -1.55
N TYR A 46 -3.48 -10.08 -1.28
CA TYR A 46 -3.04 -10.58 0.03
C TYR A 46 -3.34 -9.59 1.15
N ASN A 47 -3.14 -8.30 0.93
CA ASN A 47 -3.49 -7.27 1.92
C ASN A 47 -5.00 -7.23 2.17
N ALA A 48 -5.83 -7.28 1.12
CA ALA A 48 -7.27 -7.36 1.25
C ALA A 48 -7.71 -8.59 2.07
N GLN A 49 -7.18 -9.76 1.73
CA GLN A 49 -7.47 -11.00 2.43
C GLN A 49 -7.11 -10.92 3.92
N GLN A 50 -5.90 -10.47 4.25
CA GLN A 50 -5.44 -10.38 5.62
C GLN A 50 -6.29 -9.40 6.46
N VAL A 51 -6.52 -8.20 5.95
CA VAL A 51 -7.30 -7.18 6.67
C VAL A 51 -8.75 -7.60 6.83
N LEU A 52 -9.41 -8.04 5.76
CA LEU A 52 -10.83 -8.43 5.80
C LEU A 52 -11.07 -9.73 6.58
N THR A 53 -10.08 -10.66 6.61
CA THR A 53 -10.17 -11.85 7.47
C THR A 53 -10.14 -11.45 8.95
N LEU A 54 -9.22 -10.56 9.35
CA LEU A 54 -9.16 -10.06 10.72
C LEU A 54 -10.39 -9.22 11.10
N ALA A 55 -11.01 -8.55 10.12
CA ALA A 55 -12.28 -7.84 10.27
C ALA A 55 -13.51 -8.79 10.33
N GLY A 56 -13.35 -10.08 9.98
CA GLY A 56 -14.43 -11.07 9.97
C GLY A 56 -15.41 -10.93 8.79
N VAL A 57 -15.00 -10.28 7.70
CA VAL A 57 -15.86 -10.04 6.52
C VAL A 57 -15.37 -10.69 5.22
N TRP A 58 -14.16 -11.25 5.20
CA TRP A 58 -13.58 -11.83 3.98
C TRP A 58 -14.49 -12.84 3.27
N GLU A 59 -15.05 -13.80 4.00
CA GLU A 59 -15.94 -14.83 3.47
C GLU A 59 -17.39 -14.35 3.23
N LYS A 60 -17.69 -13.12 3.61
CA LYS A 60 -19.05 -12.56 3.55
C LYS A 60 -19.25 -11.58 2.41
N ILE A 61 -18.19 -11.15 1.75
CA ILE A 61 -18.25 -10.27 0.57
C ILE A 61 -18.33 -11.10 -0.72
N ASP A 62 -18.94 -10.55 -1.77
CA ASP A 62 -18.84 -11.09 -3.14
C ASP A 62 -17.50 -10.63 -3.75
N GLN A 63 -16.50 -11.51 -3.67
CA GLN A 63 -15.11 -11.21 -4.04
C GLN A 63 -14.93 -11.15 -5.55
N GLN A 64 -14.51 -10.00 -6.08
CA GLN A 64 -14.16 -9.84 -7.48
C GLN A 64 -12.63 -9.80 -7.62
N PHE A 65 -12.05 -10.78 -8.34
CA PHE A 65 -10.59 -10.92 -8.49
C PHE A 65 -10.04 -10.07 -9.64
N ILE A 66 -10.38 -8.80 -9.61
CA ILE A 66 -9.92 -7.78 -10.56
C ILE A 66 -9.16 -6.70 -9.79
N GLY A 67 -8.21 -6.06 -10.43
CA GLY A 67 -7.37 -5.07 -9.76
C GLY A 67 -7.08 -3.84 -10.59
N GLY A 68 -6.50 -2.85 -9.94
CA GLY A 68 -6.00 -1.66 -10.58
C GLY A 68 -7.03 -0.93 -11.44
N THR A 69 -6.66 -0.65 -12.67
CA THR A 69 -7.46 0.14 -13.62
C THR A 69 -8.80 -0.51 -13.96
N ASP A 70 -8.86 -1.85 -14.03
CA ASP A 70 -10.11 -2.57 -14.35
C ASP A 70 -11.12 -2.44 -13.22
N ALA A 71 -10.69 -2.55 -11.96
CA ALA A 71 -11.55 -2.34 -10.81
C ALA A 71 -12.11 -0.90 -10.76
N MET A 72 -11.27 0.10 -11.05
CA MET A 72 -11.72 1.50 -11.13
C MET A 72 -12.77 1.72 -12.23
N LYS A 73 -12.59 1.08 -13.40
CA LYS A 73 -13.55 1.13 -14.49
C LYS A 73 -14.88 0.48 -14.09
N GLU A 74 -14.84 -0.71 -13.50
CA GLU A 74 -16.06 -1.40 -13.07
C GLU A 74 -16.79 -0.67 -11.94
N LEU A 75 -16.05 0.01 -11.04
CA LEU A 75 -16.66 0.90 -10.06
C LEU A 75 -17.39 2.06 -10.73
N GLN A 76 -16.74 2.72 -11.71
CA GLN A 76 -17.34 3.82 -12.47
C GLN A 76 -18.60 3.37 -13.22
N GLU A 77 -18.62 2.16 -13.75
CA GLU A 77 -19.76 1.57 -14.47
C GLU A 77 -20.85 1.01 -13.53
N GLY A 78 -20.64 1.05 -12.21
CA GLY A 78 -21.59 0.54 -11.22
C GLY A 78 -21.70 -0.99 -11.18
N LYS A 79 -20.73 -1.71 -11.70
CA LYS A 79 -20.69 -3.17 -11.70
C LYS A 79 -20.22 -3.76 -10.37
N ILE A 80 -19.44 -2.98 -9.60
CA ILE A 80 -18.99 -3.30 -8.24
C ILE A 80 -19.32 -2.17 -7.29
N ASP A 81 -19.47 -2.49 -6.01
CA ASP A 81 -19.76 -1.53 -4.93
C ASP A 81 -18.50 -0.84 -4.42
N GLY A 82 -17.36 -1.52 -4.47
CA GLY A 82 -16.08 -1.01 -4.00
C GLY A 82 -14.89 -1.81 -4.51
N PHE A 83 -13.70 -1.28 -4.24
CA PHE A 83 -12.44 -1.97 -4.51
C PHE A 83 -11.41 -1.66 -3.45
N ILE A 84 -10.43 -2.55 -3.33
CA ILE A 84 -9.28 -2.37 -2.44
C ILE A 84 -8.06 -2.09 -3.30
N PHE A 85 -7.25 -1.12 -2.86
CA PHE A 85 -6.04 -0.76 -3.59
C PHE A 85 -4.90 -0.41 -2.64
N THR A 86 -3.79 -1.11 -2.76
CA THR A 86 -2.57 -0.81 -2.01
C THR A 86 -1.66 0.03 -2.88
N SER A 87 -1.43 1.28 -2.47
CA SER A 87 -0.59 2.22 -3.21
C SER A 87 -0.10 3.38 -2.34
N GLY A 88 0.93 4.08 -2.81
CA GLY A 88 1.33 5.36 -2.22
C GLY A 88 0.27 6.44 -2.38
N LEU A 89 0.24 7.40 -1.45
CA LEU A 89 -0.70 8.53 -1.41
C LEU A 89 -0.08 9.83 -1.92
N PRO A 90 -0.89 10.69 -2.58
CA PRO A 90 -2.17 10.35 -3.22
C PRO A 90 -1.93 9.51 -4.47
N ASN A 91 -2.92 8.69 -4.87
CA ASN A 91 -2.85 7.94 -6.12
C ASN A 91 -3.51 8.73 -7.25
N PRO A 92 -2.79 9.05 -8.35
CA PRO A 92 -3.35 9.84 -9.45
C PRO A 92 -4.58 9.21 -10.11
N SER A 93 -4.60 7.88 -10.24
CA SER A 93 -5.75 7.19 -10.86
C SER A 93 -7.01 7.26 -9.99
N ILE A 94 -6.86 7.25 -8.66
CA ILE A 94 -7.98 7.44 -7.73
C ILE A 94 -8.46 8.89 -7.78
N ILE A 95 -7.55 9.87 -7.92
CA ILE A 95 -7.94 11.29 -8.12
C ILE A 95 -8.81 11.42 -9.39
N GLU A 96 -8.39 10.82 -10.50
CA GLU A 96 -9.15 10.88 -11.75
C GLU A 96 -10.49 10.12 -11.66
N LEU A 97 -10.55 9.02 -10.92
CA LEU A 97 -11.80 8.32 -10.63
C LEU A 97 -12.76 9.19 -9.81
N ALA A 98 -12.26 9.81 -8.74
CA ALA A 98 -13.06 10.64 -7.84
C ALA A 98 -13.64 11.91 -8.48
N LYS A 99 -13.08 12.34 -9.61
CA LYS A 99 -13.67 13.42 -10.45
C LYS A 99 -14.89 12.94 -11.24
N LYS A 100 -15.04 11.65 -11.47
CA LYS A 100 -16.09 11.05 -12.32
C LYS A 100 -17.19 10.38 -11.50
N VAL A 101 -16.85 9.86 -10.33
CA VAL A 101 -17.73 9.13 -9.43
C VAL A 101 -17.47 9.59 -8.00
N GLU A 102 -18.53 9.91 -7.25
CA GLU A 102 -18.37 10.19 -5.83
C GLU A 102 -17.97 8.91 -5.08
N ILE A 103 -16.83 8.98 -4.40
CA ILE A 103 -16.27 7.86 -3.63
C ILE A 103 -16.25 8.17 -2.14
N THR A 104 -16.22 7.11 -1.34
CA THR A 104 -15.95 7.15 0.10
C THR A 104 -14.77 6.25 0.40
N LEU A 105 -13.83 6.73 1.20
CA LEU A 105 -12.79 5.90 1.80
C LEU A 105 -13.32 5.30 3.09
N VAL A 106 -13.32 3.98 3.18
CA VAL A 106 -13.79 3.25 4.36
C VAL A 106 -12.64 3.10 5.35
N PRO A 107 -12.78 3.56 6.60
CA PRO A 107 -11.72 3.48 7.59
C PRO A 107 -11.47 2.04 8.05
N VAL A 108 -10.23 1.78 8.44
CA VAL A 108 -9.87 0.62 9.27
C VAL A 108 -9.98 1.07 10.72
N GLU A 109 -10.93 0.50 11.49
CA GLU A 109 -11.19 0.90 12.87
C GLU A 109 -9.96 0.70 13.75
N HIS A 110 -9.81 1.56 14.77
CA HIS A 110 -8.60 1.61 15.62
C HIS A 110 -8.23 0.23 16.22
N ASP A 111 -9.19 -0.49 16.76
CA ASP A 111 -8.97 -1.81 17.37
C ASP A 111 -8.52 -2.84 16.32
N LEU A 112 -9.05 -2.73 15.10
CA LEU A 112 -8.64 -3.58 13.99
C LEU A 112 -7.22 -3.24 13.53
N VAL A 113 -6.85 -1.95 13.48
CA VAL A 113 -5.46 -1.53 13.19
C VAL A 113 -4.50 -2.18 14.18
N GLN A 114 -4.79 -2.12 15.49
CA GLN A 114 -3.96 -2.76 16.52
C GLN A 114 -3.87 -4.28 16.32
N LYS A 115 -4.99 -4.92 16.00
CA LYS A 115 -5.02 -6.37 15.72
C LYS A 115 -4.18 -6.75 14.52
N ILE A 116 -4.23 -5.94 13.44
CA ILE A 116 -3.45 -6.17 12.21
C ILE A 116 -1.94 -6.06 12.48
N VAL A 117 -1.50 -4.96 13.12
CA VAL A 117 -0.06 -4.74 13.37
C VAL A 117 0.52 -5.73 14.37
N ASN A 118 -0.30 -6.24 15.30
CA ASN A 118 0.11 -7.30 16.21
C ASN A 118 0.18 -8.68 15.53
N SER A 119 -0.64 -8.90 14.48
CA SER A 119 -0.67 -10.18 13.76
C SER A 119 0.40 -10.27 12.66
N TYR A 120 0.80 -9.14 12.10
CA TYR A 120 1.74 -9.06 10.96
C TYR A 120 2.74 -7.93 11.16
N SER A 121 3.99 -8.26 11.37
CA SER A 121 5.08 -7.32 11.68
C SER A 121 5.43 -6.31 10.55
N PHE A 122 4.89 -6.50 9.36
CA PHE A 122 5.14 -5.64 8.18
C PHE A 122 4.04 -4.60 7.94
N TYR A 123 2.95 -4.60 8.72
CA TYR A 123 1.97 -3.53 8.72
C TYR A 123 2.30 -2.47 9.76
N PHE A 124 1.98 -1.24 9.43
CA PHE A 124 2.09 -0.08 10.30
C PHE A 124 0.76 0.67 10.34
N PRO A 125 0.41 1.30 11.49
CA PRO A 125 -0.71 2.23 11.52
C PRO A 125 -0.46 3.37 10.53
N SER A 126 -1.52 3.79 9.85
CA SER A 126 -1.46 4.89 8.89
C SER A 126 -2.73 5.72 8.92
N THR A 127 -2.63 6.89 8.30
CA THR A 127 -3.74 7.83 8.17
C THR A 127 -3.70 8.46 6.80
N ILE A 128 -4.86 8.49 6.13
CA ILE A 128 -5.05 9.24 4.89
C ILE A 128 -5.51 10.63 5.30
N ALA A 129 -4.64 11.63 5.12
CA ALA A 129 -4.94 13.01 5.48
C ALA A 129 -6.14 13.57 4.70
N PRO A 130 -6.86 14.58 5.23
CA PRO A 130 -7.93 15.25 4.51
C PRO A 130 -7.49 15.78 3.15
N ASN A 131 -8.41 15.83 2.19
CA ASN A 131 -8.20 16.40 0.86
C ASN A 131 -7.14 15.69 -0.01
N GLN A 132 -6.85 14.41 0.26
CA GLN A 132 -6.03 13.61 -0.64
C GLN A 132 -6.77 13.26 -1.93
N TYR A 133 -8.10 13.14 -1.86
CA TYR A 133 -8.97 12.86 -3.01
C TYR A 133 -10.15 13.84 -3.08
N PRO A 134 -10.68 14.16 -4.28
CA PRO A 134 -11.88 14.98 -4.43
C PRO A 134 -13.04 14.45 -3.57
N GLY A 135 -13.65 15.34 -2.78
CA GLY A 135 -14.79 15.03 -1.92
C GLY A 135 -14.45 14.35 -0.57
N GLN A 136 -13.18 14.04 -0.33
CA GLN A 136 -12.74 13.52 0.97
C GLN A 136 -12.33 14.69 1.88
N THR A 137 -13.14 15.01 2.87
CA THR A 137 -12.93 16.13 3.81
C THR A 137 -12.31 15.71 5.13
N ASP A 138 -12.46 14.44 5.50
CA ASP A 138 -12.06 13.94 6.80
C ASP A 138 -10.81 13.07 6.72
N GLU A 139 -10.10 12.98 7.83
CA GLU A 139 -9.02 12.03 8.02
C GLU A 139 -9.57 10.60 8.03
N VAL A 140 -8.86 9.65 7.40
CA VAL A 140 -9.29 8.26 7.35
C VAL A 140 -8.20 7.36 7.92
N SER A 141 -8.53 6.64 9.00
CA SER A 141 -7.65 5.62 9.60
C SER A 141 -7.42 4.46 8.64
N ALA A 142 -6.18 4.02 8.52
CA ALA A 142 -5.74 2.98 7.60
C ALA A 142 -4.56 2.17 8.16
N VAL A 143 -4.11 1.20 7.39
CA VAL A 143 -2.83 0.52 7.58
C VAL A 143 -1.96 0.67 6.34
N GLU A 144 -0.65 0.68 6.54
CA GLU A 144 0.32 0.76 5.46
C GLU A 144 1.35 -0.37 5.53
N ILE A 145 1.94 -0.67 4.40
CA ILE A 145 3.12 -1.50 4.24
C ILE A 145 4.22 -0.68 3.57
N ASN A 146 5.45 -1.16 3.60
CA ASN A 146 6.54 -0.51 2.88
C ASN A 146 6.79 -1.18 1.52
N ALA A 147 6.91 -0.37 0.47
CA ALA A 147 7.54 -0.81 -0.77
C ALA A 147 9.04 -1.03 -0.51
N ILE A 148 9.55 -2.19 -0.90
CA ILE A 148 10.93 -2.61 -0.64
C ILE A 148 11.65 -2.87 -1.96
N LEU A 149 12.83 -2.32 -2.13
CA LEU A 149 13.74 -2.73 -3.18
C LEU A 149 14.43 -4.03 -2.75
N VAL A 150 14.36 -5.03 -3.60
CA VAL A 150 14.95 -6.35 -3.34
C VAL A 150 15.92 -6.76 -4.44
N SER A 151 16.85 -7.65 -4.12
CA SER A 151 17.76 -8.27 -5.08
C SER A 151 17.55 -9.78 -5.15
N GLY A 152 17.69 -10.33 -6.35
CA GLY A 152 17.81 -11.76 -6.56
C GLY A 152 19.23 -12.27 -6.24
N PRO A 153 19.45 -13.60 -6.29
CA PRO A 153 20.72 -14.23 -5.92
C PRO A 153 21.87 -13.94 -6.90
N SER A 154 21.56 -13.41 -8.07
CA SER A 154 22.58 -13.08 -9.09
C SER A 154 23.26 -11.72 -8.86
N LEU A 155 22.70 -10.85 -8.00
CA LEU A 155 23.31 -9.57 -7.69
C LEU A 155 24.41 -9.77 -6.65
N SER A 156 25.66 -9.40 -6.98
CA SER A 156 26.80 -9.54 -6.08
C SER A 156 26.68 -8.64 -4.84
N ASP A 157 27.38 -9.00 -3.75
CA ASP A 157 27.42 -8.16 -2.55
C ASP A 157 28.00 -6.77 -2.83
N ASP A 158 28.97 -6.65 -3.75
CA ASP A 158 29.54 -5.37 -4.15
C ASP A 158 28.56 -4.52 -4.97
N ASP A 159 27.80 -5.12 -5.87
CA ASP A 159 26.73 -4.41 -6.60
C ASP A 159 25.61 -3.97 -5.68
N GLN A 160 25.20 -4.81 -4.71
CA GLN A 160 24.25 -4.43 -3.66
C GLN A 160 24.76 -3.22 -2.86
N TYR A 161 26.04 -3.24 -2.51
CA TYR A 161 26.67 -2.13 -1.79
C TYR A 161 26.66 -0.84 -2.62
N LEU A 162 27.10 -0.89 -3.87
CA LEU A 162 27.12 0.27 -4.77
C LEU A 162 25.72 0.84 -5.00
N LEU A 163 24.73 -0.03 -5.26
CA LEU A 163 23.32 0.36 -5.44
C LEU A 163 22.79 1.06 -4.20
N THR A 164 23.01 0.48 -3.02
CA THR A 164 22.55 1.07 -1.76
C THR A 164 23.22 2.41 -1.49
N ARG A 165 24.52 2.50 -1.70
CA ARG A 165 25.27 3.77 -1.56
C ARG A 165 24.75 4.84 -2.50
N HIS A 166 24.38 4.47 -3.72
CA HIS A 166 23.81 5.40 -4.70
C HIS A 166 22.44 5.93 -4.25
N LEU A 167 21.57 5.06 -3.75
CA LEU A 167 20.27 5.45 -3.18
C LEU A 167 20.44 6.44 -2.02
N PHE A 168 21.38 6.21 -1.11
CA PHE A 168 21.67 7.14 0.00
C PHE A 168 22.32 8.45 -0.44
N GLY A 169 23.15 8.40 -1.49
CA GLY A 169 23.90 9.57 -1.96
C GLY A 169 23.04 10.58 -2.72
N LYS A 170 21.96 10.14 -3.36
CA LYS A 170 21.19 10.94 -4.31
C LYS A 170 19.67 10.89 -4.11
N PRO A 171 19.14 10.98 -2.88
CA PRO A 171 17.69 10.89 -2.64
C PRO A 171 16.92 11.99 -3.36
N ASN A 172 17.50 13.19 -3.50
CA ASN A 172 16.85 14.31 -4.18
C ASN A 172 16.73 14.12 -5.70
N GLU A 173 17.73 13.50 -6.35
CA GLU A 173 17.65 13.20 -7.79
C GLU A 173 16.58 12.15 -8.07
N LEU A 174 16.47 11.13 -7.22
CA LEU A 174 15.40 10.12 -7.31
C LEU A 174 14.03 10.76 -7.06
N GLY A 175 13.94 11.69 -6.09
CA GLY A 175 12.72 12.45 -5.82
C GLY A 175 12.22 13.26 -7.01
N GLN A 176 13.11 13.75 -7.86
CA GLN A 176 12.75 14.45 -9.10
C GLN A 176 12.21 13.51 -10.18
N SER A 177 12.64 12.26 -10.19
CA SER A 177 12.23 11.27 -11.19
C SER A 177 10.80 10.75 -10.97
N HIS A 178 10.32 10.74 -9.72
CA HIS A 178 8.98 10.27 -9.39
C HIS A 178 8.44 10.88 -8.09
N PRO A 179 7.19 11.38 -8.06
CA PRO A 179 6.62 12.07 -6.88
C PRO A 179 6.65 11.25 -5.58
N ARG A 180 6.49 9.93 -5.66
CA ARG A 180 6.56 9.04 -4.48
C ARG A 180 7.94 8.98 -3.86
N LEU A 181 8.98 9.15 -4.65
CA LEU A 181 10.37 9.15 -4.20
C LEU A 181 10.80 10.50 -3.61
N SER A 182 10.01 11.57 -3.82
CA SER A 182 10.31 12.92 -3.32
C SER A 182 10.38 13.01 -1.79
N LYS A 183 9.71 12.08 -1.09
CA LYS A 183 9.70 11.99 0.38
C LYS A 183 10.75 11.01 0.92
N MET A 184 11.54 10.40 0.06
CA MET A 184 12.61 9.49 0.46
C MET A 184 13.68 10.26 1.25
N THR A 185 14.04 9.73 2.40
CA THR A 185 15.11 10.21 3.25
C THR A 185 16.05 9.05 3.57
N ARG A 186 17.26 9.36 4.02
CA ARG A 186 18.16 8.31 4.51
C ARG A 186 17.53 7.46 5.62
N ASN A 187 16.77 8.08 6.51
CA ASN A 187 16.07 7.39 7.58
C ASN A 187 14.95 6.47 7.06
N SER A 188 14.18 6.91 6.06
CA SER A 188 13.15 6.05 5.47
C SER A 188 13.74 4.83 4.75
N LEU A 189 14.88 4.99 4.07
CA LEU A 189 15.60 3.91 3.39
C LEU A 189 16.13 2.83 4.36
N ARG A 190 16.33 3.19 5.64
CA ARG A 190 16.82 2.30 6.71
C ARG A 190 15.72 1.63 7.53
N ARG A 191 14.46 1.88 7.23
CA ARG A 191 13.34 1.23 7.95
C ARG A 191 13.50 -0.29 7.87
N GLN A 192 13.11 -0.95 8.96
CA GLN A 192 13.16 -2.42 9.03
C GLN A 192 12.38 -3.04 7.88
N MET A 193 13.00 -4.00 7.22
CA MET A 193 12.39 -4.82 6.18
C MET A 193 11.96 -6.17 6.78
N PRO A 194 10.84 -6.76 6.33
CA PRO A 194 10.38 -8.08 6.79
C PRO A 194 11.18 -9.26 6.21
N ILE A 195 12.24 -8.96 5.46
CA ILE A 195 13.15 -9.93 4.85
C ILE A 195 14.58 -9.60 5.23
N GLN A 196 15.46 -10.59 5.13
CA GLN A 196 16.89 -10.43 5.43
C GLN A 196 17.51 -9.39 4.49
N THR A 197 18.23 -8.43 5.06
CA THR A 197 19.03 -7.47 4.29
C THR A 197 20.21 -8.18 3.64
N GLY A 198 20.46 -7.89 2.36
CA GLY A 198 21.62 -8.40 1.64
C GLY A 198 22.94 -7.91 2.27
N LYS A 199 23.99 -8.70 2.21
CA LYS A 199 25.27 -8.37 2.87
C LYS A 199 25.87 -7.05 2.38
N GLY A 200 25.85 -6.80 1.08
CA GLY A 200 26.34 -5.55 0.51
C GLY A 200 25.48 -4.36 0.93
N ALA A 201 24.15 -4.53 0.91
CA ALA A 201 23.22 -3.51 1.40
C ALA A 201 23.44 -3.21 2.88
N TYR A 202 23.57 -4.24 3.73
CA TYR A 202 23.86 -4.09 5.15
C TYR A 202 25.14 -3.29 5.41
N ARG A 203 26.24 -3.60 4.69
CA ARG A 203 27.50 -2.84 4.76
C ARG A 203 27.28 -1.37 4.43
N ALA A 204 26.56 -1.06 3.35
CA ALA A 204 26.27 0.31 2.95
C ALA A 204 25.38 1.06 3.96
N HIS A 205 24.39 0.37 4.54
CA HIS A 205 23.55 0.93 5.63
C HIS A 205 24.35 1.26 6.88
N SER A 206 25.35 0.44 7.22
CA SER A 206 26.20 0.63 8.40
C SER A 206 27.20 1.76 8.23
N GLU A 207 27.71 1.97 7.02
CA GLU A 207 28.73 3.00 6.71
C GLU A 207 28.13 4.37 6.35
N ALA A 208 26.84 4.44 6.06
CA ALA A 208 26.21 5.71 5.71
C ALA A 208 26.05 6.59 6.96
N PRO A 209 26.51 7.87 6.94
CA PRO A 209 26.41 8.80 8.03
C PRO A 209 24.96 9.17 8.37
#